data_3e6479ebee800e42da3a8cdb5582d547
#
_entry.id   3e6479ebee800e42da3a8cdb5582d547
#
_cell.length_a   1.000
_cell.length_b   1.000
_cell.length_c   1.000
_cell.angle_alpha   90.00
_cell.angle_beta   90.00
_cell.angle_gamma   90.00
#
_symmetry.space_group_name_H-M   'P 1'
#
loop_
_entity.id
_entity.type
_entity.pdbx_description
1 polymer ?
#
loop_
_entity_poly.entity_id
_entity_poly.type
_entity_poly.pdbx_seq_one_letter_code
_entity_poly.pdbx_strand_id
1 'polypeptide(L)'
;MTKVTATMRRLAILFSLLAVLSAPANAQDFVPGFEDLPLMRGLSPIAGSGHVFDSPAGRLVESHARGAVTRADVITFYRESLVALGWSETGPGQFRRENEILRIEASGRDGNLQVLFRLVPDDRR
;
A
#
# COMPACT_ATOMS: atom_id res chain seq x y z
N MET A 1 -22.15 44.29 37.45
CA MET A 1 -22.55 43.74 36.17
C MET A 1 -21.43 43.56 35.16
N THR A 2 -20.22 43.96 35.47
CA THR A 2 -19.05 43.85 34.58
C THR A 2 -18.24 42.56 34.74
N LYS A 3 -18.56 41.70 35.71
CA LYS A 3 -17.82 40.46 35.98
C LYS A 3 -18.27 39.22 35.15
N VAL A 4 -19.44 39.24 34.50
CA VAL A 4 -20.00 38.15 33.74
C VAL A 4 -19.46 38.11 32.31
N THR A 5 -19.08 39.24 31.73
CA THR A 5 -18.56 39.38 30.38
C THR A 5 -17.11 38.88 30.23
N ALA A 6 -16.29 38.95 31.28
CA ALA A 6 -14.90 38.47 31.25
C ALA A 6 -14.82 36.93 31.31
N THR A 7 -15.77 36.26 31.97
CA THR A 7 -15.82 34.80 32.10
C THR A 7 -16.28 34.14 30.79
N MET A 8 -17.21 34.78 30.07
CA MET A 8 -17.68 34.27 28.77
C MET A 8 -16.61 34.39 27.65
N ARG A 9 -15.76 35.45 27.71
CA ARG A 9 -14.66 35.61 26.73
C ARG A 9 -13.57 34.57 26.93
N ARG A 10 -13.35 34.10 28.16
CA ARG A 10 -12.34 33.06 28.44
C ARG A 10 -12.82 31.64 28.03
N LEU A 11 -14.12 31.35 28.11
CA LEU A 11 -14.68 30.09 27.63
C LEU A 11 -14.70 30.02 26.10
N ALA A 12 -14.93 31.13 25.41
CA ALA A 12 -14.93 31.16 23.94
C ALA A 12 -13.55 30.89 23.32
N ILE A 13 -12.48 31.26 24.02
CA ILE A 13 -11.09 31.05 23.56
C ILE A 13 -10.66 29.61 23.76
N LEU A 14 -11.17 28.90 24.77
CA LEU A 14 -10.87 27.48 25.01
C LEU A 14 -11.59 26.54 24.03
N PHE A 15 -12.73 26.96 23.48
CA PHE A 15 -13.46 26.16 22.49
C PHE A 15 -12.90 26.30 21.08
N SER A 16 -12.12 27.33 20.79
CA SER A 16 -11.52 27.58 19.47
C SER A 16 -10.24 26.79 19.21
N LEU A 17 -9.64 26.17 20.24
CA LEU A 17 -8.35 25.47 20.12
C LEU A 17 -8.49 23.99 19.86
N LEU A 18 -9.72 23.44 19.84
CA LEU A 18 -9.98 22.00 19.63
C LEU A 18 -10.32 21.64 18.18
N ALA A 19 -10.32 22.60 17.27
CA ALA A 19 -10.77 22.42 15.89
C ALA A 19 -9.64 22.15 14.86
N VAL A 20 -8.39 21.97 15.29
CA VAL A 20 -7.23 21.95 14.36
C VAL A 20 -6.55 20.57 14.22
N LEU A 21 -7.15 19.49 14.68
CA LEU A 21 -6.53 18.16 14.61
C LEU A 21 -7.28 17.16 13.71
N SER A 22 -7.94 17.66 12.66
CA SER A 22 -8.42 16.78 11.59
C SER A 22 -7.46 16.84 10.40
N ALA A 23 -6.22 16.38 10.60
CA ALA A 23 -5.40 16.03 9.46
C ALA A 23 -6.09 14.83 8.75
N PRO A 24 -6.34 14.89 7.43
CA PRO A 24 -6.86 13.72 6.73
C PRO A 24 -5.85 12.59 6.90
N ALA A 25 -6.25 11.51 7.57
CA ALA A 25 -5.50 10.27 7.56
C ALA A 25 -5.46 9.82 6.09
N ASN A 26 -4.30 9.90 5.45
CA ASN A 26 -4.10 9.31 4.15
C ASN A 26 -4.24 7.78 4.32
N ALA A 27 -5.42 7.25 3.96
CA ALA A 27 -5.63 5.82 3.94
C ALA A 27 -4.65 5.20 2.95
N GLN A 28 -3.86 4.22 3.40
CA GLN A 28 -2.96 3.46 2.53
C GLN A 28 -3.81 2.58 1.62
N ASP A 29 -3.64 2.73 0.29
CA ASP A 29 -4.24 1.83 -0.67
C ASP A 29 -3.46 0.52 -0.76
N PHE A 30 -4.17 -0.57 -1.04
CA PHE A 30 -3.59 -1.89 -1.22
C PHE A 30 -3.79 -2.39 -2.65
N VAL A 31 -2.90 -3.26 -3.10
CA VAL A 31 -3.02 -3.94 -4.38
C VAL A 31 -4.24 -4.85 -4.34
N PRO A 32 -5.18 -4.77 -5.30
CA PRO A 32 -6.38 -5.62 -5.31
C PRO A 32 -6.05 -7.12 -5.22
N GLY A 33 -6.78 -7.83 -4.38
CA GLY A 33 -6.58 -9.26 -4.11
C GLY A 33 -5.55 -9.58 -3.03
N PHE A 34 -4.77 -8.60 -2.59
CA PHE A 34 -3.81 -8.73 -1.51
C PHE A 34 -4.32 -8.05 -0.25
N GLU A 35 -4.12 -8.68 0.91
CA GLU A 35 -4.60 -8.15 2.18
C GLU A 35 -3.70 -7.05 2.74
N ASP A 36 -2.39 -7.17 2.56
CA ASP A 36 -1.39 -6.33 3.18
C ASP A 36 -0.33 -5.77 2.21
N LEU A 37 -0.49 -5.96 0.90
CA LEU A 37 0.46 -5.43 -0.07
C LEU A 37 0.12 -3.97 -0.41
N PRO A 38 0.94 -3.00 0.01
CA PRO A 38 0.63 -1.60 -0.26
C PRO A 38 0.74 -1.29 -1.75
N LEU A 39 -0.18 -0.46 -2.23
CA LEU A 39 -0.11 0.10 -3.58
C LEU A 39 0.78 1.34 -3.55
N MET A 40 1.88 1.30 -4.28
CA MET A 40 2.79 2.44 -4.36
C MET A 40 2.07 3.68 -4.92
N ARG A 41 2.31 4.83 -4.30
CA ARG A 41 1.78 6.11 -4.81
C ARG A 41 2.25 6.35 -6.24
N GLY A 42 1.34 6.76 -7.10
CA GLY A 42 1.59 6.93 -8.53
C GLY A 42 1.18 5.73 -9.38
N LEU A 43 0.93 4.57 -8.77
CA LEU A 43 0.33 3.41 -9.43
C LEU A 43 -1.18 3.40 -9.24
N SER A 44 -1.88 2.98 -10.27
CA SER A 44 -3.34 2.73 -10.24
C SER A 44 -3.62 1.30 -10.68
N PRO A 45 -4.50 0.57 -9.99
CA PRO A 45 -4.87 -0.77 -10.41
C PRO A 45 -5.48 -0.77 -11.81
N ILE A 46 -5.16 -1.78 -12.61
CA ILE A 46 -5.81 -2.01 -13.90
C ILE A 46 -7.11 -2.75 -13.64
N ALA A 47 -8.24 -2.13 -13.98
CA ALA A 47 -9.57 -2.73 -13.77
C ALA A 47 -9.68 -4.09 -14.49
N GLY A 48 -10.26 -5.08 -13.80
CA GLY A 48 -10.45 -6.42 -14.33
C GLY A 48 -9.20 -7.31 -14.39
N SER A 49 -8.04 -6.82 -13.91
CA SER A 49 -6.79 -7.60 -13.91
C SER A 49 -6.57 -8.44 -12.66
N GLY A 50 -7.36 -8.22 -11.60
CA GLY A 50 -7.24 -8.94 -10.34
C GLY A 50 -7.91 -10.32 -10.41
N HIS A 51 -7.14 -11.37 -10.17
CA HIS A 51 -7.62 -12.74 -10.11
C HIS A 51 -7.15 -13.40 -8.81
N VAL A 52 -8.05 -14.07 -8.12
CA VAL A 52 -7.76 -14.86 -6.93
C VAL A 52 -8.29 -16.28 -7.15
N PHE A 53 -7.41 -17.25 -6.99
CA PHE A 53 -7.76 -18.67 -7.10
C PHE A 53 -7.30 -19.39 -5.84
N ASP A 54 -8.20 -20.13 -5.22
CA ASP A 54 -7.88 -21.03 -4.14
C ASP A 54 -7.56 -22.44 -4.69
N SER A 55 -6.47 -23.02 -4.22
CA SER A 55 -6.05 -24.37 -4.56
C SER A 55 -5.71 -25.15 -3.28
N PRO A 56 -5.64 -26.50 -3.34
CA PRO A 56 -5.22 -27.31 -2.20
C PRO A 56 -3.83 -26.94 -1.66
N ALA A 57 -2.95 -26.42 -2.53
CA ALA A 57 -1.59 -26.00 -2.15
C ALA A 57 -1.54 -24.59 -1.54
N GLY A 58 -2.60 -23.80 -1.70
CA GLY A 58 -2.68 -22.41 -1.25
C GLY A 58 -3.35 -21.52 -2.29
N ARG A 59 -3.33 -20.22 -2.05
CA ARG A 59 -3.96 -19.26 -2.95
C ARG A 59 -2.99 -18.76 -4.03
N LEU A 60 -3.55 -18.49 -5.19
CA LEU A 60 -2.91 -17.79 -6.30
C LEU A 60 -3.55 -16.42 -6.43
N VAL A 61 -2.76 -15.36 -6.42
CA VAL A 61 -3.25 -14.00 -6.62
C VAL A 61 -2.45 -13.33 -7.73
N GLU A 62 -3.14 -12.70 -8.65
CA GLU A 62 -2.52 -11.89 -9.70
C GLU A 62 -3.24 -10.56 -9.83
N SER A 63 -2.48 -9.47 -9.94
CA SER A 63 -3.02 -8.13 -10.15
C SER A 63 -2.03 -7.28 -10.94
N HIS A 64 -2.54 -6.35 -11.72
CA HIS A 64 -1.74 -5.41 -12.49
C HIS A 64 -2.04 -3.97 -12.07
N ALA A 65 -1.03 -3.14 -12.09
CA ALA A 65 -1.15 -1.70 -11.91
C ALA A 65 -0.30 -0.97 -12.95
N ARG A 66 -0.62 0.29 -13.20
CA ARG A 66 0.16 1.14 -14.10
C ARG A 66 0.31 2.53 -13.52
N GLY A 67 1.33 3.26 -13.95
CA GLY A 67 1.50 4.64 -13.53
C GLY A 67 2.71 5.33 -14.14
N ALA A 68 2.75 6.64 -13.94
CA ALA A 68 3.87 7.49 -14.31
C ALA A 68 4.96 7.44 -13.24
N VAL A 69 5.56 6.28 -13.06
CA VAL A 69 6.61 5.99 -12.09
C VAL A 69 7.83 5.39 -12.80
N THR A 70 8.97 5.35 -12.11
CA THR A 70 10.17 4.71 -12.64
C THR A 70 10.31 3.29 -12.10
N ARG A 71 11.00 2.44 -12.85
CA ARG A 71 11.33 1.08 -12.40
C ARG A 71 12.15 1.11 -11.12
N ALA A 72 13.12 2.02 -11.01
CA ALA A 72 13.93 2.17 -9.82
C ALA A 72 13.10 2.51 -8.58
N ASP A 73 12.13 3.40 -8.70
CA ASP A 73 11.25 3.76 -7.59
C ASP A 73 10.36 2.59 -7.15
N VAL A 74 9.85 1.82 -8.10
CA VAL A 74 9.06 0.60 -7.80
C VAL A 74 9.90 -0.42 -7.03
N ILE A 75 11.11 -0.70 -7.49
CA ILE A 75 12.02 -1.65 -6.83
C ILE A 75 12.34 -1.20 -5.41
N THR A 76 12.71 0.06 -5.23
CA THR A 76 13.04 0.61 -3.91
C THR A 76 11.86 0.56 -2.96
N PHE A 77 10.68 1.00 -3.41
CA PHE A 77 9.47 1.00 -2.61
C PHE A 77 9.11 -0.39 -2.10
N TYR A 78 9.08 -1.40 -2.98
CA TYR A 78 8.68 -2.75 -2.59
C TYR A 78 9.75 -3.50 -1.80
N ARG A 79 11.04 -3.25 -2.03
CA ARG A 79 12.09 -3.78 -1.15
C ARG A 79 11.91 -3.30 0.29
N GLU A 80 11.72 -2.02 0.49
CA GLU A 80 11.54 -1.45 1.83
C GLU A 80 10.22 -1.89 2.47
N SER A 81 9.13 -1.80 1.74
CA SER A 81 7.79 -2.13 2.24
C SER A 81 7.66 -3.61 2.59
N LEU A 82 8.16 -4.50 1.75
CA LEU A 82 8.01 -5.94 1.93
C LEU A 82 8.88 -6.46 3.07
N VAL A 83 10.10 -5.96 3.24
CA VAL A 83 10.94 -6.31 4.39
C VAL A 83 10.26 -5.92 5.70
N ALA A 84 9.65 -4.74 5.76
CA ALA A 84 8.89 -4.29 6.93
C ALA A 84 7.66 -5.17 7.22
N LEU A 85 7.11 -5.85 6.21
CA LEU A 85 5.98 -6.78 6.33
C LEU A 85 6.39 -8.24 6.55
N GLY A 86 7.67 -8.51 6.76
CA GLY A 86 8.19 -9.85 7.04
C GLY A 86 8.56 -10.68 5.82
N TRP A 87 8.59 -10.07 4.62
CA TRP A 87 9.06 -10.74 3.41
C TRP A 87 10.58 -10.72 3.33
N SER A 88 11.17 -11.79 2.78
CA SER A 88 12.60 -11.89 2.47
C SER A 88 12.80 -11.91 0.96
N GLU A 89 13.67 -11.04 0.45
CA GLU A 89 14.03 -11.05 -0.97
C GLU A 89 14.89 -12.27 -1.30
N THR A 90 14.45 -13.09 -2.26
CA THR A 90 15.14 -14.32 -2.67
C THR A 90 15.76 -14.23 -4.06
N GLY A 91 15.50 -13.15 -4.77
CA GLY A 91 16.02 -12.84 -6.09
C GLY A 91 15.43 -11.52 -6.59
N PRO A 92 15.85 -11.01 -7.74
CA PRO A 92 15.31 -9.76 -8.28
C PRO A 92 13.78 -9.84 -8.44
N GLY A 93 13.05 -8.98 -7.72
CA GLY A 93 11.60 -8.93 -7.75
C GLY A 93 10.90 -10.16 -7.18
N GLN A 94 11.61 -11.01 -6.46
CA GLN A 94 11.04 -12.21 -5.84
C GLN A 94 11.23 -12.17 -4.33
N PHE A 95 10.14 -12.43 -3.61
CA PHE A 95 10.08 -12.38 -2.16
C PHE A 95 9.39 -13.63 -1.61
N ARG A 96 9.82 -14.05 -0.44
CA ARG A 96 9.25 -15.20 0.27
C ARG A 96 8.79 -14.78 1.66
N ARG A 97 7.62 -15.26 2.06
CA ARG A 97 7.14 -15.19 3.44
C ARG A 97 6.32 -16.45 3.72
N GLU A 98 6.70 -17.18 4.79
CA GLU A 98 6.06 -18.45 5.13
C GLU A 98 6.04 -19.42 3.95
N ASN A 99 4.87 -19.85 3.50
CA ASN A 99 4.69 -20.78 2.39
C ASN A 99 4.26 -20.07 1.10
N GLU A 100 4.59 -18.79 0.93
CA GLU A 100 4.18 -17.99 -0.22
C GLU A 100 5.38 -17.33 -0.89
N ILE A 101 5.31 -17.24 -2.21
CA ILE A 101 6.25 -16.50 -3.05
C ILE A 101 5.50 -15.37 -3.73
N LEU A 102 5.99 -14.15 -3.55
CA LEU A 102 5.50 -12.97 -4.24
C LEU A 102 6.49 -12.56 -5.32
N ARG A 103 6.00 -12.37 -6.54
CA ARG A 103 6.76 -11.83 -7.66
C ARG A 103 6.21 -10.48 -8.05
N ILE A 104 7.12 -9.53 -8.26
CA ILE A 104 6.81 -8.19 -8.74
C ILE A 104 7.64 -7.96 -10.00
N GLU A 105 6.96 -7.77 -11.11
CA GLU A 105 7.59 -7.57 -12.43
C GLU A 105 7.14 -6.25 -13.02
N ALA A 106 8.10 -5.42 -13.41
CA ALA A 106 7.83 -4.15 -14.07
C ALA A 106 8.15 -4.25 -15.56
N SER A 107 7.26 -3.75 -16.40
CA SER A 107 7.41 -3.69 -17.84
C SER A 107 7.02 -2.31 -18.38
N GLY A 108 7.49 -1.99 -19.59
CA GLY A 108 7.27 -0.69 -20.20
C GLY A 108 8.44 0.27 -19.94
N ARG A 109 8.16 1.55 -20.10
CA ARG A 109 9.15 2.63 -19.95
C ARG A 109 8.92 3.39 -18.65
N ASP A 110 9.99 3.94 -18.10
CA ASP A 110 9.88 4.90 -17.00
C ASP A 110 8.92 6.04 -17.41
N GLY A 111 8.00 6.39 -16.49
CA GLY A 111 6.92 7.33 -16.76
C GLY A 111 5.65 6.71 -17.34
N ASN A 112 5.70 5.50 -17.86
CA ASN A 112 4.54 4.71 -18.32
C ASN A 112 4.81 3.23 -18.07
N LEU A 113 4.85 2.88 -16.80
CA LEU A 113 5.22 1.56 -16.32
C LEU A 113 3.99 0.73 -15.99
N GLN A 114 4.05 -0.56 -16.30
CA GLN A 114 3.08 -1.54 -15.84
C GLN A 114 3.77 -2.49 -14.84
N VAL A 115 3.10 -2.79 -13.75
CA VAL A 115 3.61 -3.68 -12.70
C VAL A 115 2.66 -4.84 -12.51
N LEU A 116 3.21 -6.05 -12.58
CA LEU A 116 2.51 -7.29 -12.27
C LEU A 116 2.87 -7.72 -10.85
N PHE A 117 1.85 -8.03 -10.06
CA PHE A 117 1.97 -8.66 -8.74
C PHE A 117 1.40 -10.06 -8.82
N ARG A 118 2.22 -11.06 -8.48
CA ARG A 118 1.79 -12.47 -8.50
C ARG A 118 2.20 -13.16 -7.21
N LEU A 119 1.22 -13.71 -6.51
CA LEU A 119 1.41 -14.53 -5.32
C LEU A 119 1.14 -15.99 -5.68
N VAL A 120 2.05 -16.87 -5.32
CA VAL A 120 1.92 -18.32 -5.53
C VAL A 120 2.33 -19.05 -4.25
N PRO A 121 1.80 -20.26 -4.02
CA PRO A 121 2.30 -21.12 -2.95
C PRO A 121 3.76 -21.51 -3.19
N ASP A 122 4.54 -21.65 -2.11
CA ASP A 122 5.89 -22.19 -2.18
C ASP A 122 5.85 -23.72 -2.06
N ASP A 123 6.02 -24.41 -3.18
CA ASP A 123 5.96 -25.87 -3.27
C ASP A 123 7.25 -26.56 -2.79
N ARG A 124 8.20 -25.81 -2.26
CA ARG A 124 9.43 -26.40 -1.71
C ARG A 124 9.13 -27.12 -0.40
N ARG A 125 9.24 -28.43 -0.46
CA ARG A 125 9.19 -29.30 0.71
C ARG A 125 10.59 -29.80 1.08
#